data_a179acb40d95f61d3a0121b1f2ec260b
#
_entry.id   a179acb40d95f61d3a0121b1f2ec260b
#
_cell.length_a   1.000
_cell.length_b   1.000
_cell.length_c   1.000
_cell.angle_alpha   90.00
_cell.angle_beta   90.00
_cell.angle_gamma   90.00
#
_symmetry.space_group_name_H-M   'P 1'
#
loop_
_entity.id
_entity.type
_entity.pdbx_description
1 polymer ?
#
loop_
_entity_poly.entity_id
_entity_poly.type
_entity_poly.pdbx_seq_one_letter_code
_entity_poly.pdbx_strand_id
1 'polypeptide(L)'
;MPCAKPAVSEGFADFISYYYTSKKEFQETYPSACVNFINGSQAVLHVPLALVTPLSLSRYTYSAVPKLYSLLDASSMESAGISEALRLPAFSQGGKGVLIGFVDTGIDFTNPLFLGPDQTTRILGIWDQTADGAPDSGDLSSSGGAPDPDGASSSGNAPGYGEAFPPYGTAYSKDEIDQALLTEDPFLAVPSRDENGHGTFLASLAAGSPKEEQSFAGAAPNAYIAMVKLKPAKQYLRDFYLIPKSAAAYQENDIMMGVSYLYALARRYSLPIVCCVCLGTSQGGHEGTSPLCQYLNALSSYSGSAVIAAAGNETGLGHHYRGAMAPASLSHTVELAVAENEKGFTMEFWAQEIELYTIGFISPTGEAVNPLPASTTDENAVTFLLEETKIRVYYQLADFSTGSQLIRIRMEDPAPGIWRITVSASLRLRGGFHIWLPVREFISEGTYFLRPDPDTVITDPGNARGPVTVSAYDHQTGGIYLHASRGYTRLGQIKPDLAAPGVNVLGASPSGSGFIRMTGTSAAAAHTAGAAADLLSWGITEGNYPYMNTQVLKSLLIRGANRNPELPYPNREFGYGTLDLLQSFLNLRNQ
;
A
#
# COMPACT_ATOMS: atom_id res chain seq x y z
N MET A 1 -4.41 29.17 5.86
CA MET A 1 -3.29 28.71 6.73
C MET A 1 -3.00 27.28 6.37
N PRO A 2 -1.76 26.85 6.28
CA PRO A 2 -1.45 25.44 6.02
C PRO A 2 -1.99 24.54 7.14
N CYS A 3 -2.44 23.34 6.79
CA CYS A 3 -3.03 22.37 7.71
C CYS A 3 -1.99 21.50 8.44
N ALA A 4 -0.77 21.99 8.61
CA ALA A 4 0.31 21.23 9.23
C ALA A 4 -0.08 20.69 10.62
N LYS A 5 -0.51 21.56 11.53
CA LYS A 5 -0.90 21.15 12.88
C LYS A 5 -2.11 20.19 12.91
N PRO A 6 -3.24 20.43 12.19
CA PRO A 6 -4.33 19.48 12.12
C PRO A 6 -3.93 18.11 11.58
N ALA A 7 -3.06 18.03 10.60
CA ALA A 7 -2.63 16.77 9.98
C ALA A 7 -1.89 15.84 10.95
N VAL A 8 -1.08 16.38 11.87
CA VAL A 8 -0.30 15.59 12.85
C VAL A 8 -0.97 15.49 14.22
N SER A 9 -1.94 16.35 14.53
CA SER A 9 -2.57 16.44 15.86
C SER A 9 -3.59 15.32 16.10
N GLU A 10 -3.51 14.68 17.27
CA GLU A 10 -4.52 13.73 17.75
C GLU A 10 -5.89 14.40 18.01
N GLY A 11 -5.96 15.71 18.10
CA GLY A 11 -7.20 16.46 18.25
C GLY A 11 -8.04 16.60 16.98
N PHE A 12 -7.61 16.04 15.86
CA PHE A 12 -8.27 16.11 14.56
C PHE A 12 -8.45 14.73 13.95
N ALA A 13 -9.63 14.47 13.41
CA ALA A 13 -9.92 13.33 12.55
C ALA A 13 -9.66 13.68 11.09
N ASP A 14 -9.18 12.71 10.33
CA ASP A 14 -8.88 12.84 8.90
C ASP A 14 -9.94 12.11 8.08
N PHE A 15 -10.41 12.73 7.00
CA PHE A 15 -11.34 12.13 6.06
C PHE A 15 -10.86 12.34 4.63
N ILE A 16 -10.88 11.29 3.82
CA ILE A 16 -10.61 11.37 2.38
C ILE A 16 -11.89 11.81 1.69
N SER A 17 -11.80 12.85 0.88
CA SER A 17 -12.94 13.38 0.13
C SER A 17 -12.60 13.60 -1.34
N TYR A 18 -13.58 13.37 -2.21
CA TYR A 18 -13.50 13.70 -3.61
C TYR A 18 -14.11 15.08 -3.86
N TYR A 19 -13.52 15.85 -4.77
CA TYR A 19 -14.05 17.16 -5.17
C TYR A 19 -14.04 17.32 -6.69
N TYR A 20 -15.03 18.06 -7.19
CA TYR A 20 -15.27 18.30 -8.62
C TYR A 20 -15.39 19.80 -8.93
N THR A 21 -15.17 20.65 -7.92
CA THR A 21 -15.21 22.11 -7.99
C THR A 21 -13.80 22.69 -7.93
N SER A 22 -13.66 24.01 -7.94
CA SER A 22 -12.36 24.63 -7.67
C SER A 22 -11.91 24.36 -6.23
N LYS A 23 -10.59 24.33 -5.98
CA LYS A 23 -10.03 24.16 -4.62
C LYS A 23 -10.60 25.18 -3.62
N LYS A 24 -10.76 26.44 -4.05
CA LYS A 24 -11.31 27.51 -3.24
C LYS A 24 -12.76 27.22 -2.86
N GLU A 25 -13.60 26.88 -3.80
CA GLU A 25 -15.01 26.57 -3.59
C GLU A 25 -15.19 25.33 -2.68
N PHE A 26 -14.33 24.31 -2.85
CA PHE A 26 -14.32 23.13 -1.98
C PHE A 26 -13.97 23.50 -0.53
N GLN A 27 -12.96 24.36 -0.31
CA GLN A 27 -12.61 24.84 1.03
C GLN A 27 -13.74 25.66 1.68
N GLU A 28 -14.43 26.46 0.91
CA GLU A 28 -15.59 27.26 1.39
C GLU A 28 -16.78 26.37 1.80
N THR A 29 -16.91 25.17 1.20
CA THR A 29 -17.95 24.17 1.57
C THR A 29 -17.71 23.57 2.96
N TYR A 30 -16.48 23.52 3.44
CA TYR A 30 -16.12 22.93 4.73
C TYR A 30 -15.42 23.93 5.67
N PRO A 31 -16.09 24.97 6.13
CA PRO A 31 -15.46 26.07 6.88
C PRO A 31 -14.88 25.67 8.24
N SER A 32 -15.34 24.55 8.82
CA SER A 32 -14.84 24.00 10.08
C SER A 32 -13.70 22.98 9.91
N ALA A 33 -13.34 22.64 8.67
CA ALA A 33 -12.27 21.71 8.36
C ALA A 33 -11.06 22.43 7.77
N CYS A 34 -9.88 21.91 8.06
CA CYS A 34 -8.69 22.27 7.33
C CYS A 34 -8.48 21.28 6.16
N VAL A 35 -8.06 21.73 4.99
CA VAL A 35 -8.02 20.91 3.76
C VAL A 35 -6.61 20.82 3.22
N ASN A 36 -6.10 19.60 3.08
CA ASN A 36 -4.89 19.29 2.31
C ASN A 36 -5.27 18.58 1.01
N PHE A 37 -4.82 19.09 -0.13
CA PHE A 37 -5.12 18.50 -1.44
C PHE A 37 -4.08 17.44 -1.80
N ILE A 38 -4.56 16.23 -2.14
CA ILE A 38 -3.72 15.10 -2.58
C ILE A 38 -3.39 15.25 -4.07
N ASN A 39 -4.44 15.53 -4.87
CA ASN A 39 -4.33 15.67 -6.32
C ASN A 39 -5.47 16.56 -6.86
N GLY A 40 -5.76 16.49 -8.16
CA GLY A 40 -6.81 17.29 -8.82
C GLY A 40 -8.25 16.93 -8.47
N SER A 41 -8.50 15.85 -7.74
CA SER A 41 -9.85 15.34 -7.42
C SER A 41 -10.00 14.79 -6.02
N GLN A 42 -8.92 14.64 -5.25
CA GLN A 42 -8.92 14.07 -3.91
C GLN A 42 -8.25 15.01 -2.91
N ALA A 43 -8.83 15.09 -1.72
CA ALA A 43 -8.34 15.94 -0.63
C ALA A 43 -8.51 15.22 0.72
N VAL A 44 -7.74 15.64 1.72
CA VAL A 44 -7.90 15.25 3.12
C VAL A 44 -8.55 16.40 3.87
N LEU A 45 -9.66 16.13 4.53
CA LEU A 45 -10.35 17.05 5.44
C LEU A 45 -9.90 16.73 6.87
N HIS A 46 -9.28 17.68 7.54
CA HIS A 46 -8.93 17.58 8.97
C HIS A 46 -10.01 18.28 9.79
N VAL A 47 -10.81 17.51 10.49
CA VAL A 47 -11.98 17.99 11.27
C VAL A 47 -11.69 17.85 12.76
N PRO A 48 -11.99 18.86 13.62
CA PRO A 48 -11.80 18.71 15.06
C PRO A 48 -12.46 17.43 15.59
N LEU A 49 -11.71 16.60 16.30
CA LEU A 49 -12.15 15.27 16.75
C LEU A 49 -13.42 15.35 17.63
N ALA A 50 -13.58 16.41 18.42
CA ALA A 50 -14.76 16.64 19.24
C ALA A 50 -16.08 16.78 18.44
N LEU A 51 -16.01 17.13 17.14
CA LEU A 51 -17.18 17.21 16.26
C LEU A 51 -17.52 15.86 15.60
N VAL A 52 -16.62 14.90 15.69
CA VAL A 52 -16.68 13.61 14.97
C VAL A 52 -17.02 12.46 15.91
N THR A 53 -16.58 12.51 17.16
CA THR A 53 -16.71 11.39 18.10
C THR A 53 -18.13 11.23 18.65
N PRO A 54 -18.62 9.97 18.74
CA PRO A 54 -17.99 8.75 18.27
C PRO A 54 -17.97 8.67 16.74
N LEU A 55 -16.85 8.18 16.17
CA LEU A 55 -16.75 7.94 14.73
C LEU A 55 -17.73 6.83 14.32
N SER A 56 -18.62 7.10 13.37
CA SER A 56 -19.65 6.17 12.92
C SER A 56 -19.79 6.18 11.40
N LEU A 57 -19.86 5.01 10.79
CA LEU A 57 -20.11 4.86 9.35
C LEU A 57 -21.55 5.20 8.95
N SER A 58 -22.50 5.31 9.89
CA SER A 58 -23.83 5.85 9.61
C SER A 58 -23.80 7.35 9.26
N ARG A 59 -22.77 8.05 9.74
CA ARG A 59 -22.57 9.49 9.54
C ARG A 59 -21.53 9.80 8.45
N TYR A 60 -20.55 8.96 8.29
CA TYR A 60 -19.46 9.12 7.32
C TYR A 60 -19.40 7.90 6.41
N THR A 61 -19.19 8.09 5.12
CA THR A 61 -19.08 6.96 4.18
C THR A 61 -17.84 6.12 4.47
N TYR A 62 -17.90 4.82 4.22
CA TYR A 62 -16.78 3.90 4.44
C TYR A 62 -15.51 4.36 3.69
N SER A 63 -15.65 4.85 2.45
CA SER A 63 -14.54 5.35 1.65
C SER A 63 -13.94 6.67 2.15
N ALA A 64 -14.67 7.43 2.96
CA ALA A 64 -14.16 8.68 3.53
C ALA A 64 -13.29 8.44 4.77
N VAL A 65 -13.50 7.34 5.50
CA VAL A 65 -12.70 6.98 6.68
C VAL A 65 -11.43 6.28 6.21
N PRO A 66 -10.22 6.84 6.48
CA PRO A 66 -8.97 6.24 6.06
C PRO A 66 -8.79 4.84 6.64
N LYS A 67 -8.37 3.89 5.79
CA LYS A 67 -7.98 2.56 6.22
C LYS A 67 -6.60 2.58 6.85
N LEU A 68 -6.27 1.53 7.59
CA LEU A 68 -4.97 1.35 8.21
C LEU A 68 -4.18 0.22 7.52
N TYR A 69 -2.93 0.50 7.24
CA TYR A 69 -1.99 -0.34 6.51
C TYR A 69 -0.85 -0.79 7.41
N SER A 70 -0.34 -1.98 7.19
CA SER A 70 0.85 -2.54 7.85
C SER A 70 1.96 -2.83 6.84
N LEU A 71 3.17 -3.13 7.36
CA LEU A 71 4.35 -3.48 6.56
C LEU A 71 4.26 -4.93 6.04
N LEU A 72 4.89 -5.19 4.89
CA LEU A 72 4.92 -6.50 4.23
C LEU A 72 6.38 -6.89 3.91
N ASP A 73 6.94 -7.90 4.52
CA ASP A 73 8.38 -8.23 4.55
C ASP A 73 8.97 -9.07 3.38
N ALA A 74 10.32 -9.18 3.22
CA ALA A 74 11.03 -9.41 1.93
C ALA A 74 12.30 -10.28 1.80
N SER A 75 12.75 -10.73 0.54
CA SER A 75 14.14 -11.15 0.09
C SER A 75 14.41 -11.74 -1.34
N SER A 76 15.48 -11.40 -2.15
CA SER A 76 16.51 -11.90 -3.17
C SER A 76 16.48 -11.71 -4.71
N MET A 77 17.69 -11.46 -5.39
CA MET A 77 17.87 -10.84 -6.74
C MET A 77 18.31 -11.69 -7.95
N GLU A 78 19.13 -12.75 -7.82
CA GLU A 78 19.79 -13.39 -8.98
C GLU A 78 18.84 -14.09 -9.95
N SER A 79 17.77 -14.68 -9.45
CA SER A 79 16.82 -15.44 -10.25
C SER A 79 15.84 -14.60 -11.07
N ALA A 80 15.85 -13.28 -10.90
CA ALA A 80 14.98 -12.36 -11.67
C ALA A 80 15.57 -11.92 -13.02
N GLY A 81 16.71 -12.46 -13.44
CA GLY A 81 17.40 -12.07 -14.68
C GLY A 81 17.95 -10.64 -14.66
N ILE A 82 17.96 -9.96 -13.51
CA ILE A 82 18.39 -8.55 -13.38
C ILE A 82 19.88 -8.44 -13.59
N SER A 83 20.68 -9.26 -12.92
CA SER A 83 22.14 -9.24 -13.04
C SER A 83 22.62 -9.56 -14.47
N GLU A 84 21.91 -10.41 -15.20
CA GLU A 84 22.22 -10.74 -16.59
C GLU A 84 21.83 -9.60 -17.55
N ALA A 85 20.68 -8.96 -17.32
CA ALA A 85 20.25 -7.80 -18.11
C ALA A 85 21.25 -6.64 -17.99
N LEU A 86 21.75 -6.34 -16.80
CA LEU A 86 22.72 -5.27 -16.55
C LEU A 86 24.09 -5.51 -17.20
N ARG A 87 24.44 -6.76 -17.54
CA ARG A 87 25.68 -7.09 -18.28
C ARG A 87 25.60 -6.79 -19.78
N LEU A 88 24.41 -6.59 -20.32
CA LEU A 88 24.23 -6.27 -21.75
C LEU A 88 24.47 -4.77 -21.99
N PRO A 89 25.37 -4.36 -22.90
CA PRO A 89 25.72 -2.94 -23.11
C PRO A 89 24.52 -2.04 -23.43
N ALA A 90 23.49 -2.58 -24.10
CA ALA A 90 22.28 -1.84 -24.45
C ALA A 90 21.33 -1.62 -23.24
N PHE A 91 21.54 -2.31 -22.11
CA PHE A 91 20.65 -2.29 -20.94
C PHE A 91 21.43 -2.10 -19.63
N SER A 92 22.72 -1.77 -19.71
CA SER A 92 23.62 -1.63 -18.56
C SER A 92 23.47 -0.30 -17.81
N GLN A 93 22.38 0.44 -18.03
CA GLN A 93 22.20 1.77 -17.43
C GLN A 93 21.90 1.70 -15.92
N GLY A 94 21.41 0.56 -15.41
CA GLY A 94 21.16 0.37 -13.98
C GLY A 94 20.20 1.40 -13.39
N GLY A 95 19.13 1.75 -14.13
CA GLY A 95 18.13 2.73 -13.69
C GLY A 95 18.57 4.19 -13.77
N LYS A 96 19.65 4.51 -14.45
CA LYS A 96 20.17 5.88 -14.58
C LYS A 96 19.11 6.84 -15.12
N GLY A 97 18.96 8.00 -14.46
CA GLY A 97 18.00 9.02 -14.85
C GLY A 97 16.55 8.70 -14.48
N VAL A 98 16.33 7.74 -13.57
CA VAL A 98 15.02 7.37 -13.04
C VAL A 98 15.00 7.59 -11.52
N LEU A 99 13.88 8.05 -10.98
CA LEU A 99 13.62 8.15 -9.56
C LEU A 99 12.84 6.91 -9.08
N ILE A 100 13.33 6.21 -8.05
CA ILE A 100 12.56 5.21 -7.32
C ILE A 100 12.10 5.83 -6.00
N GLY A 101 10.79 5.94 -5.82
CA GLY A 101 10.18 6.53 -4.64
C GLY A 101 9.49 5.49 -3.77
N PHE A 102 9.72 5.57 -2.46
CA PHE A 102 9.13 4.71 -1.44
C PHE A 102 8.28 5.52 -0.47
N VAL A 103 7.16 4.94 -0.05
CA VAL A 103 6.35 5.43 1.07
C VAL A 103 6.40 4.34 2.13
N ASP A 104 7.22 4.53 3.20
CA ASP A 104 7.61 3.45 4.11
C ASP A 104 8.02 3.98 5.49
N THR A 105 8.85 3.24 6.24
CA THR A 105 9.31 3.56 7.60
C THR A 105 10.43 4.60 7.67
N GLY A 106 11.01 4.98 6.54
CA GLY A 106 12.16 5.88 6.44
C GLY A 106 13.33 5.26 5.70
N ILE A 107 14.48 5.92 5.75
CA ILE A 107 15.74 5.44 5.17
C ILE A 107 16.92 5.89 6.04
N ASP A 108 17.86 4.98 6.28
CA ASP A 108 19.17 5.36 6.81
C ASP A 108 20.00 5.98 5.68
N PHE A 109 19.91 7.30 5.53
CA PHE A 109 20.59 8.04 4.47
C PHE A 109 22.11 8.03 4.61
N THR A 110 22.65 7.64 5.77
CA THR A 110 24.09 7.51 6.01
C THR A 110 24.68 6.21 5.46
N ASN A 111 23.82 5.27 5.04
CA ASN A 111 24.27 3.98 4.53
C ASN A 111 25.02 4.17 3.20
N PRO A 112 26.28 3.66 3.08
CA PRO A 112 27.10 3.80 1.86
C PRO A 112 26.49 3.22 0.58
N LEU A 113 25.47 2.37 0.70
CA LEU A 113 24.73 1.84 -0.45
C LEU A 113 23.93 2.90 -1.21
N PHE A 114 23.70 4.06 -0.62
CA PHE A 114 22.93 5.15 -1.22
C PHE A 114 23.78 6.28 -1.77
N LEU A 115 25.11 6.12 -1.75
CA LEU A 115 26.06 7.07 -2.34
C LEU A 115 26.34 6.75 -3.81
N GLY A 116 26.55 7.79 -4.59
CA GLY A 116 27.06 7.71 -5.95
C GLY A 116 28.58 7.50 -5.99
N PRO A 117 29.15 7.29 -7.20
CA PRO A 117 30.59 7.18 -7.37
C PRO A 117 31.38 8.43 -6.93
N ASP A 118 30.74 9.59 -6.95
CA ASP A 118 31.27 10.89 -6.51
C ASP A 118 31.14 11.10 -4.99
N GLN A 119 30.71 10.09 -4.24
CA GLN A 119 30.45 10.12 -2.80
C GLN A 119 29.35 11.08 -2.36
N THR A 120 28.54 11.59 -3.29
CA THR A 120 27.31 12.33 -2.95
C THR A 120 26.14 11.39 -2.85
N THR A 121 25.09 11.79 -2.09
CA THR A 121 23.89 10.95 -1.99
C THR A 121 23.13 10.85 -3.31
N ARG A 122 22.55 9.67 -3.59
CA ARG A 122 21.57 9.48 -4.66
C ARG A 122 20.13 9.71 -4.20
N ILE A 123 19.93 10.05 -2.92
CA ILE A 123 18.64 10.38 -2.36
C ILE A 123 18.32 11.84 -2.73
N LEU A 124 17.30 12.06 -3.57
CA LEU A 124 16.87 13.40 -4.00
C LEU A 124 16.03 14.11 -2.97
N GLY A 125 15.40 13.38 -2.06
CA GLY A 125 14.64 13.96 -0.98
C GLY A 125 14.10 12.92 -0.01
N ILE A 126 13.96 13.34 1.24
CA ILE A 126 13.29 12.60 2.31
C ILE A 126 12.18 13.51 2.84
N TRP A 127 10.95 13.01 2.90
CA TRP A 127 9.89 13.66 3.65
C TRP A 127 9.59 12.87 4.92
N ASP A 128 9.94 13.42 6.06
CA ASP A 128 9.62 12.85 7.36
C ASP A 128 8.30 13.42 7.88
N GLN A 129 7.24 12.62 7.87
CA GLN A 129 5.91 13.00 8.33
C GLN A 129 5.83 13.04 9.88
N THR A 130 6.83 12.50 10.59
CA THR A 130 6.86 12.44 12.05
C THR A 130 7.51 13.66 12.68
N ALA A 131 8.28 14.43 11.92
CA ALA A 131 9.06 15.55 12.43
C ALA A 131 8.16 16.74 12.78
N ASP A 132 8.34 17.30 13.98
CA ASP A 132 7.71 18.55 14.43
C ASP A 132 8.43 19.74 13.77
N GLY A 133 8.06 20.09 12.55
CA GLY A 133 8.53 21.28 11.84
C GLY A 133 7.37 22.02 11.20
N ALA A 134 7.30 23.36 11.37
CA ALA A 134 6.63 24.13 10.33
C ALA A 134 7.41 23.87 9.04
N PRO A 135 6.76 23.75 7.87
CA PRO A 135 7.48 23.69 6.62
C PRO A 135 8.38 24.93 6.60
N ASP A 136 9.69 24.71 6.73
CA ASP A 136 10.63 25.77 6.49
C ASP A 136 10.35 26.21 5.06
N SER A 137 10.10 27.49 4.87
CA SER A 137 9.78 28.10 3.59
C SER A 137 11.03 28.16 2.71
N GLY A 138 11.74 27.04 2.63
CA GLY A 138 12.71 26.73 1.60
C GLY A 138 11.93 26.67 0.30
N ASP A 139 11.89 27.81 -0.33
CA ASP A 139 11.18 28.17 -1.54
C ASP A 139 11.30 27.07 -2.62
N LEU A 140 10.35 26.14 -2.66
CA LEU A 140 10.18 25.26 -3.81
C LEU A 140 9.84 26.04 -5.09
N SER A 141 9.73 27.38 -4.98
CA SER A 141 9.39 28.32 -6.05
C SER A 141 10.58 29.05 -6.68
N SER A 142 11.82 28.95 -6.14
CA SER A 142 12.94 29.72 -6.66
C SER A 142 14.18 28.90 -6.95
N SER A 143 14.27 28.31 -8.13
CA SER A 143 15.51 28.28 -8.91
C SER A 143 15.25 27.96 -10.37
N GLY A 144 15.41 28.99 -11.23
CA GLY A 144 15.84 28.85 -12.60
C GLY A 144 14.82 28.28 -13.59
N GLY A 145 13.75 29.03 -13.88
CA GLY A 145 13.02 28.82 -15.13
C GLY A 145 13.91 29.16 -16.31
N ALA A 146 14.30 28.14 -17.11
CA ALA A 146 14.68 28.38 -18.48
C ALA A 146 13.43 28.90 -19.22
N PRO A 147 13.54 29.89 -20.12
CA PRO A 147 12.41 30.39 -20.85
C PRO A 147 11.85 29.30 -21.78
N ASP A 148 10.55 29.12 -21.71
CA ASP A 148 9.75 28.23 -22.55
C ASP A 148 9.83 28.70 -24.01
N PRO A 149 10.46 27.95 -24.93
CA PRO A 149 10.44 28.29 -26.34
C PRO A 149 9.37 27.46 -27.04
N ASP A 150 8.13 27.80 -26.89
CA ASP A 150 7.04 27.53 -27.80
C ASP A 150 5.72 27.39 -27.01
N GLY A 151 4.90 28.42 -27.14
CA GLY A 151 3.55 28.47 -26.58
C GLY A 151 2.60 27.44 -27.21
N ALA A 152 2.69 26.21 -26.77
CA ALA A 152 1.70 25.18 -27.02
C ALA A 152 0.93 24.88 -25.73
N SER A 153 -0.26 25.46 -25.62
CA SER A 153 -1.22 25.15 -24.57
C SER A 153 -1.66 23.70 -24.66
N SER A 154 -0.97 22.80 -23.94
CA SER A 154 -1.49 21.48 -23.65
C SER A 154 -2.44 21.57 -22.44
N SER A 155 -3.74 21.60 -22.73
CA SER A 155 -4.81 21.45 -21.74
C SER A 155 -4.83 20.03 -21.19
N GLY A 156 -3.93 19.74 -20.28
CA GLY A 156 -3.97 18.58 -19.42
C GLY A 156 -3.90 19.06 -17.97
N ASN A 157 -4.98 18.91 -17.20
CA ASN A 157 -5.08 19.26 -15.80
C ASN A 157 -4.03 18.54 -14.94
N ALA A 158 -2.78 19.01 -14.96
CA ALA A 158 -1.81 18.68 -13.93
C ALA A 158 -2.21 19.46 -12.66
N PRO A 159 -2.30 18.82 -11.48
CA PRO A 159 -2.63 19.52 -10.25
C PRO A 159 -1.56 20.57 -9.96
N GLY A 160 -1.94 21.85 -10.05
CA GLY A 160 -1.08 22.96 -9.68
C GLY A 160 -0.83 22.94 -8.16
N TYR A 161 0.38 22.64 -7.75
CA TYR A 161 0.84 22.86 -6.39
C TYR A 161 1.30 24.30 -6.26
N GLY A 162 0.37 25.18 -5.87
CA GLY A 162 0.68 26.51 -5.35
C GLY A 162 0.64 26.45 -3.83
N GLU A 163 1.70 26.94 -3.18
CA GLU A 163 1.94 27.01 -1.74
C GLU A 163 2.59 25.76 -1.11
N ALA A 164 3.47 26.00 -0.11
CA ALA A 164 4.34 25.08 0.63
C ALA A 164 3.89 23.60 0.64
N PHE A 165 4.53 22.78 -0.17
CA PHE A 165 4.36 21.33 -0.19
C PHE A 165 5.70 20.66 0.18
N PRO A 166 5.76 19.71 1.11
CA PRO A 166 4.64 18.99 1.75
C PRO A 166 3.95 19.81 2.87
N PRO A 167 2.66 19.54 3.15
CA PRO A 167 1.85 20.38 4.02
C PRO A 167 2.09 20.21 5.53
N TYR A 168 2.84 19.18 5.93
CA TYR A 168 3.22 18.86 7.32
C TYR A 168 4.51 18.05 7.35
N GLY A 169 5.05 17.80 8.54
CA GLY A 169 6.36 17.16 8.68
C GLY A 169 7.49 18.03 8.14
N THR A 170 8.65 17.42 7.92
CA THR A 170 9.83 18.10 7.38
C THR A 170 10.36 17.38 6.15
N ALA A 171 10.61 18.12 5.07
CA ALA A 171 11.25 17.60 3.88
C ALA A 171 12.73 18.02 3.86
N TYR A 172 13.60 17.08 3.56
CA TYR A 172 15.05 17.29 3.41
C TYR A 172 15.42 17.07 1.94
N SER A 173 16.11 18.05 1.38
CA SER A 173 16.61 18.00 0.00
C SER A 173 17.93 17.23 -0.09
N LYS A 174 18.31 16.86 -1.34
CA LYS A 174 19.63 16.26 -1.61
C LYS A 174 20.78 17.09 -1.03
N ASP A 175 20.75 18.40 -1.21
CA ASP A 175 21.83 19.30 -0.76
C ASP A 175 21.96 19.31 0.76
N GLU A 176 20.85 19.30 1.50
CA GLU A 176 20.85 19.20 2.98
C GLU A 176 21.39 17.85 3.44
N ILE A 177 21.03 16.76 2.75
CA ILE A 177 21.54 15.42 3.04
C ILE A 177 23.04 15.35 2.76
N ASP A 178 23.52 15.87 1.62
CA ASP A 178 24.95 15.91 1.29
C ASP A 178 25.73 16.74 2.31
N GLN A 179 25.20 17.87 2.76
CA GLN A 179 25.83 18.69 3.81
C GLN A 179 25.87 17.96 5.15
N ALA A 180 24.79 17.27 5.52
CA ALA A 180 24.75 16.48 6.74
C ALA A 180 25.81 15.37 6.74
N LEU A 181 25.99 14.67 5.61
CA LEU A 181 26.99 13.61 5.47
C LEU A 181 28.43 14.06 5.64
N LEU A 182 28.73 15.37 5.55
CA LEU A 182 30.05 15.94 5.81
C LEU A 182 30.31 16.25 7.30
N THR A 183 29.31 16.10 8.17
CA THR A 183 29.40 16.38 9.60
C THR A 183 29.79 15.13 10.41
N GLU A 184 30.25 15.30 11.65
CA GLU A 184 30.57 14.18 12.56
C GLU A 184 29.31 13.37 12.95
N ASP A 185 28.16 14.02 13.10
CA ASP A 185 26.85 13.37 13.32
C ASP A 185 25.83 13.90 12.32
N PRO A 186 25.65 13.21 11.18
CA PRO A 186 24.69 13.60 10.16
C PRO A 186 23.25 13.77 10.66
N PHE A 187 22.88 13.00 11.69
CA PHE A 187 21.52 13.03 12.23
C PHE A 187 21.21 14.26 13.11
N LEU A 188 22.21 15.08 13.44
CA LEU A 188 21.96 16.40 14.05
C LEU A 188 21.40 17.39 13.02
N ALA A 189 21.85 17.30 11.77
CA ALA A 189 21.40 18.17 10.69
C ALA A 189 20.11 17.63 10.01
N VAL A 190 20.04 16.32 9.79
CA VAL A 190 18.88 15.62 9.20
C VAL A 190 18.40 14.55 10.19
N PRO A 191 17.54 14.90 11.17
CA PRO A 191 17.13 13.99 12.25
C PRO A 191 16.08 12.95 11.81
N SER A 192 16.02 12.59 10.54
CA SER A 192 15.16 11.53 10.02
C SER A 192 15.87 10.19 10.06
N ARG A 193 15.33 9.24 10.82
CA ARG A 193 15.90 7.90 11.02
C ARG A 193 14.87 6.84 10.62
N ASP A 194 15.35 5.72 10.13
CA ASP A 194 14.55 4.51 9.96
C ASP A 194 14.75 3.58 11.16
N GLU A 195 13.91 3.72 12.17
CA GLU A 195 13.99 2.92 13.39
C GLU A 195 13.54 1.46 13.18
N ASN A 196 12.73 1.21 12.15
CA ASN A 196 12.23 -0.13 11.82
C ASN A 196 13.18 -0.87 10.87
N GLY A 197 13.71 -0.17 9.88
CA GLY A 197 14.64 -0.69 8.89
C GLY A 197 14.00 -1.25 7.61
N HIS A 198 12.69 -1.34 7.54
CA HIS A 198 12.00 -1.88 6.37
C HIS A 198 12.24 -1.01 5.13
N GLY A 199 12.05 0.31 5.22
CA GLY A 199 12.28 1.21 4.10
C GLY A 199 13.74 1.24 3.62
N THR A 200 14.72 1.25 4.55
CA THR A 200 16.15 1.15 4.23
C THR A 200 16.48 -0.13 3.47
N PHE A 201 15.94 -1.24 3.96
CA PHE A 201 16.11 -2.55 3.33
C PHE A 201 15.58 -2.55 1.89
N LEU A 202 14.33 -2.11 1.68
CA LEU A 202 13.70 -2.07 0.35
C LEU A 202 14.42 -1.14 -0.63
N ALA A 203 14.81 0.04 -0.17
CA ALA A 203 15.57 0.98 -0.98
C ALA A 203 16.90 0.38 -1.44
N SER A 204 17.57 -0.41 -0.57
CA SER A 204 18.81 -1.09 -0.92
C SER A 204 18.59 -2.16 -1.99
N LEU A 205 17.52 -2.95 -1.90
CA LEU A 205 17.19 -3.96 -2.90
C LEU A 205 16.91 -3.36 -4.28
N ALA A 206 16.15 -2.27 -4.29
CA ALA A 206 15.81 -1.63 -5.56
C ALA A 206 16.98 -0.86 -6.17
N ALA A 207 17.77 -0.14 -5.35
CA ALA A 207 18.72 0.84 -5.84
C ALA A 207 20.07 0.89 -5.09
N GLY A 208 20.41 -0.10 -4.27
CA GLY A 208 21.69 -0.11 -3.53
C GLY A 208 22.90 -0.19 -4.45
N SER A 209 23.94 0.62 -4.15
CA SER A 209 25.22 0.58 -4.87
C SER A 209 25.92 -0.78 -4.72
N PRO A 210 26.64 -1.28 -5.73
CA PRO A 210 27.33 -2.56 -5.66
C PRO A 210 28.34 -2.64 -4.52
N LYS A 211 28.39 -3.79 -3.84
CA LYS A 211 29.40 -4.16 -2.83
C LYS A 211 29.95 -5.53 -3.15
N GLU A 212 31.14 -5.57 -3.77
CA GLU A 212 31.78 -6.81 -4.25
C GLU A 212 32.03 -7.81 -3.12
N GLU A 213 32.47 -7.33 -1.94
CA GLU A 213 32.79 -8.17 -0.78
C GLU A 213 31.57 -9.00 -0.29
N GLN A 214 30.36 -8.48 -0.43
CA GLN A 214 29.13 -9.15 -0.04
C GLN A 214 28.39 -9.77 -1.23
N SER A 215 28.92 -9.64 -2.44
CA SER A 215 28.25 -10.03 -3.71
C SER A 215 26.85 -9.41 -3.81
N PHE A 216 26.73 -8.13 -3.40
CA PHE A 216 25.46 -7.41 -3.34
C PHE A 216 25.43 -6.27 -4.36
N ALA A 217 24.30 -6.10 -5.01
CA ALA A 217 23.93 -4.89 -5.76
C ALA A 217 22.41 -4.74 -5.75
N GLY A 218 21.90 -3.53 -5.68
CA GLY A 218 20.50 -3.25 -5.96
C GLY A 218 20.14 -3.53 -7.41
N ALA A 219 18.86 -3.73 -7.70
CA ALA A 219 18.39 -4.04 -9.04
C ALA A 219 18.67 -2.89 -10.04
N ALA A 220 18.59 -1.64 -9.59
CA ALA A 220 18.87 -0.43 -10.38
C ALA A 220 19.89 0.48 -9.66
N PRO A 221 21.17 0.09 -9.60
CA PRO A 221 22.17 0.73 -8.72
C PRO A 221 22.53 2.17 -9.11
N ASN A 222 22.11 2.66 -10.27
CA ASN A 222 22.33 4.03 -10.71
C ASN A 222 21.06 4.91 -10.64
N ALA A 223 19.94 4.36 -10.15
CA ALA A 223 18.71 5.13 -9.96
C ALA A 223 18.85 6.14 -8.81
N TYR A 224 18.11 7.24 -8.91
CA TYR A 224 17.87 8.14 -7.78
C TYR A 224 16.84 7.53 -6.83
N ILE A 225 16.86 7.95 -5.57
CA ILE A 225 16.00 7.46 -4.51
C ILE A 225 15.23 8.64 -3.92
N ALA A 226 13.97 8.42 -3.55
CA ALA A 226 13.23 9.31 -2.67
C ALA A 226 12.48 8.49 -1.62
N MET A 227 12.38 9.01 -0.40
CA MET A 227 11.74 8.33 0.71
C MET A 227 10.72 9.25 1.41
N VAL A 228 9.54 8.69 1.66
CA VAL A 228 8.59 9.27 2.60
C VAL A 228 8.56 8.40 3.84
N LYS A 229 9.00 8.95 4.97
CA LYS A 229 8.84 8.33 6.28
C LYS A 229 7.44 8.63 6.80
N LEU A 230 6.62 7.59 6.89
CA LEU A 230 5.24 7.70 7.34
C LEU A 230 5.15 7.96 8.85
N LYS A 231 4.22 8.80 9.26
CA LYS A 231 3.83 8.93 10.66
C LYS A 231 2.90 7.80 11.08
N PRO A 232 2.93 7.38 12.36
CA PRO A 232 1.97 6.41 12.89
C PRO A 232 0.53 6.88 12.75
N ALA A 233 -0.38 5.93 12.60
CA ALA A 233 -1.82 6.21 12.56
C ALA A 233 -2.30 6.83 13.87
N LYS A 234 -3.19 7.82 13.78
CA LYS A 234 -3.78 8.52 14.91
C LYS A 234 -4.63 7.57 15.78
N GLN A 235 -4.66 7.81 17.08
CA GLN A 235 -5.30 6.93 18.05
C GLN A 235 -6.80 6.72 17.79
N TYR A 236 -7.53 7.76 17.35
CA TYR A 236 -8.97 7.62 17.07
C TYR A 236 -9.27 6.57 15.99
N LEU A 237 -8.41 6.41 14.97
CA LEU A 237 -8.55 5.35 13.96
C LEU A 237 -8.13 3.98 14.49
N ARG A 238 -7.07 3.93 15.30
CA ARG A 238 -6.69 2.69 15.99
C ARG A 238 -7.83 2.19 16.88
N ASP A 239 -8.48 3.08 17.63
CA ASP A 239 -9.65 2.76 18.46
C ASP A 239 -10.84 2.35 17.61
N PHE A 240 -11.04 3.03 16.48
CA PHE A 240 -12.15 2.72 15.57
C PHE A 240 -12.03 1.33 14.94
N TYR A 241 -10.80 0.92 14.58
CA TYR A 241 -10.53 -0.39 13.99
C TYR A 241 -10.09 -1.45 15.01
N LEU A 242 -9.92 -1.11 16.29
CA LEU A 242 -9.41 -1.95 17.37
C LEU A 242 -7.99 -2.48 17.09
N ILE A 243 -7.10 -1.60 16.61
CA ILE A 243 -5.73 -1.96 16.30
C ILE A 243 -4.87 -1.95 17.57
N PRO A 244 -4.10 -3.03 17.86
CA PRO A 244 -3.19 -3.07 19.01
C PRO A 244 -2.20 -1.91 19.01
N LYS A 245 -1.90 -1.33 20.17
CA LYS A 245 -0.96 -0.20 20.30
C LYS A 245 0.45 -0.54 19.83
N SER A 246 0.85 -1.81 19.95
CA SER A 246 2.16 -2.31 19.51
C SER A 246 2.29 -2.48 18.01
N ALA A 247 1.18 -2.54 17.27
CA ALA A 247 1.20 -2.76 15.84
C ALA A 247 1.67 -1.50 15.08
N ALA A 248 2.55 -1.68 14.11
CA ALA A 248 2.87 -0.62 13.15
C ALA A 248 1.68 -0.41 12.21
N ALA A 249 1.04 0.74 12.28
CA ALA A 249 -0.13 1.06 11.49
C ALA A 249 -0.03 2.48 10.92
N TYR A 250 -0.35 2.62 9.64
CA TYR A 250 -0.25 3.86 8.87
C TYR A 250 -1.57 4.17 8.19
N GLN A 251 -1.92 5.46 8.08
CA GLN A 251 -3.20 5.89 7.51
C GLN A 251 -3.13 5.98 5.99
N GLU A 252 -4.21 5.58 5.34
CA GLU A 252 -4.37 5.63 3.88
C GLU A 252 -4.10 7.04 3.31
N ASN A 253 -4.63 8.08 3.94
CA ASN A 253 -4.43 9.47 3.51
C ASN A 253 -2.96 9.92 3.60
N ASP A 254 -2.20 9.46 4.59
CA ASP A 254 -0.79 9.80 4.74
C ASP A 254 0.06 9.09 3.66
N ILE A 255 -0.29 7.85 3.31
CA ILE A 255 0.29 7.13 2.17
C ILE A 255 0.00 7.88 0.86
N MET A 256 -1.26 8.30 0.64
CA MET A 256 -1.65 9.06 -0.56
C MET A 256 -0.90 10.40 -0.66
N MET A 257 -0.74 11.12 0.46
CA MET A 257 0.05 12.35 0.50
C MET A 257 1.53 12.06 0.20
N GLY A 258 2.07 10.95 0.73
CA GLY A 258 3.43 10.49 0.43
C GLY A 258 3.65 10.24 -1.05
N VAL A 259 2.75 9.51 -1.69
CA VAL A 259 2.78 9.28 -3.14
C VAL A 259 2.73 10.61 -3.90
N SER A 260 1.87 11.54 -3.48
CA SER A 260 1.78 12.87 -4.09
C SER A 260 3.11 13.64 -4.02
N TYR A 261 3.81 13.58 -2.87
CA TYR A 261 5.15 14.16 -2.70
C TYR A 261 6.18 13.56 -3.68
N LEU A 262 6.23 12.23 -3.81
CA LEU A 262 7.15 11.55 -4.71
C LEU A 262 6.96 12.01 -6.16
N TYR A 263 5.71 12.14 -6.61
CA TYR A 263 5.41 12.64 -7.96
C TYR A 263 5.70 14.13 -8.14
N ALA A 264 5.54 14.95 -7.10
CA ALA A 264 5.96 16.36 -7.12
C ALA A 264 7.50 16.47 -7.25
N LEU A 265 8.24 15.65 -6.51
CA LEU A 265 9.69 15.60 -6.57
C LEU A 265 10.19 15.13 -7.96
N ALA A 266 9.61 14.06 -8.51
CA ALA A 266 9.93 13.57 -9.86
C ALA A 266 9.74 14.67 -10.94
N ARG A 267 8.65 15.43 -10.86
CA ARG A 267 8.39 16.58 -11.77
C ARG A 267 9.41 17.68 -11.58
N ARG A 268 9.77 18.02 -10.33
CA ARG A 268 10.79 19.05 -10.06
C ARG A 268 12.11 18.73 -10.75
N TYR A 269 12.51 17.46 -10.74
CA TYR A 269 13.75 17.01 -11.38
C TYR A 269 13.55 16.55 -12.83
N SER A 270 12.34 16.64 -13.38
CA SER A 270 11.98 16.18 -14.74
C SER A 270 12.39 14.71 -14.99
N LEU A 271 12.18 13.83 -14.01
CA LEU A 271 12.54 12.43 -14.04
C LEU A 271 11.31 11.52 -14.19
N PRO A 272 11.40 10.43 -14.96
CA PRO A 272 10.46 9.33 -14.82
C PRO A 272 10.56 8.72 -13.41
N ILE A 273 9.44 8.15 -12.93
CA ILE A 273 9.34 7.64 -11.57
C ILE A 273 8.83 6.21 -11.50
N VAL A 274 9.44 5.42 -10.62
CA VAL A 274 8.89 4.18 -10.08
C VAL A 274 8.39 4.46 -8.67
N CYS A 275 7.09 4.32 -8.44
CA CYS A 275 6.47 4.43 -7.13
C CYS A 275 6.26 3.03 -6.56
N CYS A 276 6.94 2.68 -5.49
CA CYS A 276 6.88 1.38 -4.83
C CYS A 276 6.10 1.50 -3.51
N VAL A 277 4.99 0.75 -3.39
CA VAL A 277 4.13 0.71 -2.19
C VAL A 277 4.15 -0.70 -1.62
N CYS A 278 4.82 -0.85 -0.48
CA CYS A 278 5.06 -2.12 0.19
C CYS A 278 4.30 -2.26 1.52
N LEU A 279 3.16 -1.60 1.61
CA LEU A 279 2.23 -1.61 2.72
C LEU A 279 0.93 -2.29 2.29
N GLY A 280 0.22 -2.93 3.22
CA GLY A 280 -1.01 -3.61 2.88
C GLY A 280 -2.07 -3.60 3.97
N THR A 281 -3.33 -3.75 3.54
CA THR A 281 -4.49 -3.91 4.42
C THR A 281 -5.48 -4.93 3.84
N SER A 282 -6.14 -5.70 4.72
CA SER A 282 -7.28 -6.55 4.37
C SER A 282 -8.63 -5.80 4.44
N GLN A 283 -8.61 -4.51 4.77
CA GLN A 283 -9.82 -3.69 4.78
C GLN A 283 -10.21 -3.30 3.36
N GLY A 284 -11.46 -3.49 3.00
CA GLY A 284 -12.00 -3.21 1.67
C GLY A 284 -12.57 -4.43 0.98
N GLY A 285 -13.20 -4.20 -0.19
CA GLY A 285 -13.87 -5.23 -0.96
C GLY A 285 -12.96 -6.15 -1.77
N HIS A 286 -11.63 -6.03 -1.65
CA HIS A 286 -10.64 -6.78 -2.43
C HIS A 286 -10.86 -6.72 -3.96
N GLU A 287 -11.24 -5.54 -4.44
CA GLU A 287 -11.53 -5.23 -5.85
C GLU A 287 -10.66 -4.10 -6.40
N GLY A 288 -9.81 -3.50 -5.56
CA GLY A 288 -8.98 -2.36 -5.91
C GLY A 288 -9.76 -1.06 -6.11
N THR A 289 -10.79 -0.84 -5.28
CA THR A 289 -11.69 0.33 -5.34
C THR A 289 -11.49 1.33 -4.19
N SER A 290 -10.55 1.07 -3.27
CA SER A 290 -10.20 2.02 -2.22
C SER A 290 -9.68 3.35 -2.79
N PRO A 291 -9.75 4.47 -2.05
CA PRO A 291 -9.23 5.76 -2.49
C PRO A 291 -7.77 5.70 -2.95
N LEU A 292 -6.91 4.98 -2.23
CA LEU A 292 -5.51 4.75 -2.62
C LEU A 292 -5.43 3.96 -3.92
N CYS A 293 -6.19 2.87 -4.06
CA CYS A 293 -6.21 2.07 -5.30
C CYS A 293 -6.62 2.92 -6.52
N GLN A 294 -7.66 3.75 -6.38
CA GLN A 294 -8.10 4.65 -7.44
C GLN A 294 -7.02 5.68 -7.81
N TYR A 295 -6.32 6.22 -6.80
CA TYR A 295 -5.22 7.15 -7.03
C TYR A 295 -4.07 6.48 -7.78
N LEU A 296 -3.63 5.30 -7.35
CA LEU A 296 -2.57 4.54 -8.02
C LEU A 296 -2.97 4.09 -9.44
N ASN A 297 -4.25 3.77 -9.66
CA ASN A 297 -4.78 3.49 -11.00
C ASN A 297 -4.61 4.70 -11.95
N ALA A 298 -4.93 5.91 -11.47
CA ALA A 298 -4.76 7.12 -12.25
C ALA A 298 -3.29 7.39 -12.58
N LEU A 299 -2.40 7.26 -11.59
CA LEU A 299 -0.95 7.44 -11.77
C LEU A 299 -0.33 6.42 -12.74
N SER A 300 -0.87 5.21 -12.76
CA SER A 300 -0.41 4.12 -13.66
C SER A 300 -0.61 4.43 -15.15
N SER A 301 -1.44 5.41 -15.50
CA SER A 301 -1.68 5.84 -16.88
C SER A 301 -0.74 6.93 -17.37
N TYR A 302 0.00 7.60 -16.46
CA TYR A 302 0.88 8.70 -16.85
C TYR A 302 2.16 8.20 -17.51
N SER A 303 2.58 8.85 -18.59
CA SER A 303 3.88 8.60 -19.22
C SER A 303 5.02 8.86 -18.22
N GLY A 304 6.03 8.02 -18.22
CA GLY A 304 7.15 8.08 -17.27
C GLY A 304 6.82 7.60 -15.86
N SER A 305 5.64 6.98 -15.64
CA SER A 305 5.21 6.46 -14.36
C SER A 305 5.15 4.94 -14.36
N ALA A 306 5.80 4.31 -13.39
CA ALA A 306 5.62 2.91 -13.04
C ALA A 306 5.16 2.82 -11.57
N VAL A 307 4.09 2.08 -11.33
CA VAL A 307 3.56 1.84 -9.97
C VAL A 307 3.67 0.36 -9.66
N ILE A 308 4.35 0.04 -8.58
CA ILE A 308 4.58 -1.32 -8.10
C ILE A 308 3.96 -1.48 -6.72
N ALA A 309 3.23 -2.57 -6.49
CA ALA A 309 2.61 -2.88 -5.21
C ALA A 309 2.93 -4.33 -4.80
N ALA A 310 3.14 -4.55 -3.51
CA ALA A 310 3.27 -5.89 -2.96
C ALA A 310 1.90 -6.58 -2.85
N ALA A 311 1.86 -7.90 -3.00
CA ALA A 311 0.62 -8.68 -2.94
C ALA A 311 0.08 -8.87 -1.51
N GLY A 312 0.95 -8.83 -0.51
CA GLY A 312 0.62 -9.14 0.89
C GLY A 312 1.12 -10.52 1.32
N ASN A 313 1.00 -10.81 2.63
CA ASN A 313 1.53 -12.03 3.25
C ASN A 313 0.46 -12.76 4.10
N GLU A 314 -0.77 -12.86 3.60
CA GLU A 314 -1.95 -13.33 4.35
C GLU A 314 -2.34 -14.79 4.05
N THR A 315 -1.72 -15.46 3.07
CA THR A 315 -2.03 -16.87 2.77
C THR A 315 -1.66 -17.78 3.94
N GLY A 316 -2.57 -18.68 4.28
CA GLY A 316 -2.36 -19.70 5.32
C GLY A 316 -2.62 -19.23 6.76
N LEU A 317 -2.98 -17.96 6.96
CA LEU A 317 -3.27 -17.41 8.29
C LEU A 317 -4.73 -17.61 8.72
N GLY A 318 -5.60 -18.01 7.81
CA GLY A 318 -7.00 -18.27 8.11
C GLY A 318 -7.85 -17.00 8.25
N HIS A 319 -7.40 -15.88 7.69
CA HIS A 319 -8.05 -14.57 7.83
C HIS A 319 -9.14 -14.30 6.77
N HIS A 320 -9.40 -15.22 5.87
CA HIS A 320 -10.44 -15.09 4.87
C HIS A 320 -11.39 -16.27 4.88
N TYR A 321 -12.69 -15.97 4.85
CA TYR A 321 -13.76 -16.96 4.68
C TYR A 321 -14.56 -16.64 3.41
N ARG A 322 -14.72 -17.62 2.54
CA ARG A 322 -15.60 -17.54 1.39
C ARG A 322 -16.82 -18.42 1.61
N GLY A 323 -17.98 -17.78 1.72
CA GLY A 323 -19.26 -18.46 1.90
C GLY A 323 -20.03 -18.62 0.61
N ALA A 324 -20.73 -19.76 0.52
CA ALA A 324 -21.74 -20.00 -0.51
C ALA A 324 -22.98 -20.61 0.15
N MET A 325 -24.11 -19.91 0.05
CA MET A 325 -25.35 -20.36 0.62
C MET A 325 -26.07 -21.33 -0.34
N ALA A 326 -26.35 -22.55 0.10
CA ALA A 326 -27.05 -23.54 -0.71
C ALA A 326 -28.46 -23.05 -1.12
N PRO A 327 -28.96 -23.41 -2.30
CA PRO A 327 -30.25 -22.92 -2.82
C PRO A 327 -31.46 -23.09 -1.89
N ALA A 328 -31.50 -24.19 -1.13
CA ALA A 328 -32.59 -24.48 -0.19
C ALA A 328 -32.34 -23.95 1.24
N SER A 329 -31.17 -23.43 1.55
CA SER A 329 -30.82 -22.95 2.88
C SER A 329 -31.22 -21.49 3.07
N LEU A 330 -31.78 -21.15 4.23
CA LEU A 330 -32.09 -19.79 4.63
C LEU A 330 -30.97 -19.15 5.47
N SER A 331 -30.04 -19.96 5.97
CA SER A 331 -28.92 -19.50 6.78
C SER A 331 -27.65 -20.31 6.51
N HIS A 332 -26.52 -19.72 6.85
CA HIS A 332 -25.18 -20.31 6.77
C HIS A 332 -24.42 -19.97 8.06
N THR A 333 -23.70 -20.94 8.61
CA THR A 333 -22.92 -20.74 9.84
C THR A 333 -21.42 -20.70 9.51
N VAL A 334 -20.76 -19.66 9.99
CA VAL A 334 -19.30 -19.46 9.90
C VAL A 334 -18.72 -19.64 11.29
N GLU A 335 -17.70 -20.47 11.43
CA GLU A 335 -17.01 -20.71 12.71
C GLU A 335 -15.68 -19.94 12.75
N LEU A 336 -15.52 -19.16 13.83
CA LEU A 336 -14.36 -18.30 14.09
C LEU A 336 -13.74 -18.69 15.42
N ALA A 337 -12.48 -19.10 15.43
CA ALA A 337 -11.70 -19.25 16.64
C ALA A 337 -11.20 -17.87 17.09
N VAL A 338 -11.30 -17.57 18.36
CA VAL A 338 -10.78 -16.35 19.00
C VAL A 338 -9.75 -16.75 20.05
N ALA A 339 -8.56 -16.13 19.98
CA ALA A 339 -7.45 -16.40 20.89
C ALA A 339 -7.72 -15.89 22.33
N GLU A 340 -7.04 -16.50 23.31
CA GLU A 340 -7.18 -16.13 24.74
C GLU A 340 -6.76 -14.68 25.04
N ASN A 341 -5.81 -14.14 24.27
CA ASN A 341 -5.27 -12.80 24.47
C ASN A 341 -5.85 -11.75 23.51
N GLU A 342 -6.88 -12.10 22.73
CA GLU A 342 -7.52 -11.17 21.81
C GLU A 342 -8.26 -10.07 22.58
N LYS A 343 -7.98 -8.79 22.24
CA LYS A 343 -8.61 -7.63 22.88
C LYS A 343 -9.72 -7.01 22.04
N GLY A 344 -9.77 -7.40 20.80
CA GLY A 344 -10.78 -6.96 19.87
C GLY A 344 -10.24 -6.72 18.48
N PHE A 345 -11.11 -6.82 17.52
CA PHE A 345 -10.83 -6.63 16.11
C PHE A 345 -12.08 -6.19 15.35
N THR A 346 -11.84 -5.71 14.14
CA THR A 346 -12.91 -5.36 13.20
C THR A 346 -12.79 -6.23 11.97
N MET A 347 -13.82 -7.03 11.67
CA MET A 347 -13.91 -7.79 10.42
C MET A 347 -14.94 -7.22 9.47
N GLU A 348 -14.79 -7.50 8.19
CA GLU A 348 -15.65 -7.01 7.12
C GLU A 348 -16.27 -8.16 6.35
N PHE A 349 -17.60 -8.14 6.26
CA PHE A 349 -18.39 -9.03 5.42
C PHE A 349 -18.78 -8.28 4.14
N TRP A 350 -18.49 -8.87 3.01
CA TRP A 350 -18.82 -8.32 1.70
C TRP A 350 -19.71 -9.31 0.92
N ALA A 351 -20.92 -8.88 0.62
CA ALA A 351 -21.82 -9.65 -0.21
C ALA A 351 -21.38 -9.63 -1.67
N GLN A 352 -21.77 -10.63 -2.44
CA GLN A 352 -21.75 -10.53 -3.89
C GLN A 352 -22.78 -9.48 -4.34
N GLU A 353 -22.56 -8.84 -5.49
CA GLU A 353 -23.43 -7.78 -6.00
C GLU A 353 -24.91 -8.13 -5.89
N ILE A 354 -25.71 -7.12 -5.50
CA ILE A 354 -27.16 -7.12 -5.29
C ILE A 354 -27.69 -8.08 -4.20
N GLU A 355 -26.86 -8.88 -3.56
CA GLU A 355 -27.30 -9.75 -2.46
C GLU A 355 -27.34 -9.00 -1.13
N LEU A 356 -28.31 -9.33 -0.27
CA LEU A 356 -28.48 -8.72 1.05
C LEU A 356 -28.55 -9.80 2.12
N TYR A 357 -27.74 -9.63 3.15
CA TYR A 357 -27.63 -10.52 4.29
C TYR A 357 -27.81 -9.77 5.60
N THR A 358 -28.22 -10.53 6.62
CA THR A 358 -28.18 -10.14 8.02
C THR A 358 -27.37 -11.16 8.81
N ILE A 359 -26.80 -10.76 9.92
CA ILE A 359 -25.94 -11.62 10.74
C ILE A 359 -26.39 -11.69 12.19
N GLY A 360 -26.26 -12.88 12.77
CA GLY A 360 -26.43 -13.16 14.18
C GLY A 360 -25.18 -13.85 14.73
N PHE A 361 -25.14 -14.08 16.03
CA PHE A 361 -23.96 -14.63 16.71
C PHE A 361 -24.36 -15.67 17.75
N ILE A 362 -23.50 -16.66 17.92
CA ILE A 362 -23.55 -17.60 19.05
C ILE A 362 -22.17 -17.60 19.69
N SER A 363 -22.12 -17.29 20.99
CA SER A 363 -20.88 -17.22 21.76
C SER A 363 -20.29 -18.62 22.05
N PRO A 364 -19.06 -18.71 22.53
CA PRO A 364 -18.45 -19.99 22.94
C PRO A 364 -19.23 -20.71 24.03
N THR A 365 -19.92 -20.01 24.93
CA THR A 365 -20.76 -20.62 25.99
C THR A 365 -22.14 -21.00 25.51
N GLY A 366 -22.53 -20.59 24.29
CA GLY A 366 -23.83 -20.91 23.67
C GLY A 366 -24.90 -19.83 23.80
N GLU A 367 -24.56 -18.65 24.33
CA GLU A 367 -25.48 -17.49 24.28
C GLU A 367 -25.68 -17.08 22.82
N ALA A 368 -26.95 -16.95 22.39
CA ALA A 368 -27.30 -16.73 21.00
C ALA A 368 -28.00 -15.39 20.79
N VAL A 369 -27.58 -14.66 19.78
CA VAL A 369 -28.20 -13.45 19.27
C VAL A 369 -28.71 -13.71 17.86
N ASN A 370 -30.02 -13.54 17.67
CA ASN A 370 -30.66 -13.69 16.37
C ASN A 370 -30.12 -12.68 15.35
N PRO A 371 -30.29 -12.93 14.04
CA PRO A 371 -29.85 -11.99 13.02
C PRO A 371 -30.37 -10.58 13.29
N LEU A 372 -29.42 -9.65 13.38
CA LEU A 372 -29.70 -8.23 13.65
C LEU A 372 -30.30 -7.60 12.40
N PRO A 373 -31.36 -6.77 12.54
CA PRO A 373 -31.96 -6.13 11.38
C PRO A 373 -30.98 -5.17 10.70
N ALA A 374 -30.97 -5.18 9.36
CA ALA A 374 -30.19 -4.22 8.60
C ALA A 374 -30.81 -2.82 8.77
N SER A 375 -30.13 -1.97 9.52
CA SER A 375 -30.45 -0.53 9.67
C SER A 375 -29.42 0.29 8.93
N THR A 376 -29.86 1.29 8.19
CA THR A 376 -28.97 2.24 7.49
C THR A 376 -28.64 3.47 8.31
N THR A 377 -29.34 3.67 9.42
CA THR A 377 -29.23 4.88 10.25
C THR A 377 -28.45 4.64 11.53
N ASP A 378 -28.52 3.43 12.09
CA ASP A 378 -27.97 3.12 13.40
C ASP A 378 -27.05 1.89 13.35
N GLU A 379 -26.00 1.91 14.16
CA GLU A 379 -25.16 0.75 14.46
C GLU A 379 -25.87 -0.14 15.46
N ASN A 380 -26.07 -1.42 15.13
CA ASN A 380 -26.61 -2.38 16.08
C ASN A 380 -25.53 -2.75 17.10
N ALA A 381 -25.80 -2.62 18.37
CA ALA A 381 -24.92 -2.99 19.47
C ALA A 381 -25.52 -4.11 20.31
N VAL A 382 -24.76 -5.14 20.58
CA VAL A 382 -25.12 -6.27 21.42
C VAL A 382 -24.06 -6.49 22.47
N THR A 383 -24.47 -6.75 23.72
CA THR A 383 -23.57 -7.18 24.80
C THR A 383 -23.97 -8.58 25.23
N PHE A 384 -23.03 -9.52 25.16
CA PHE A 384 -23.22 -10.87 25.69
C PHE A 384 -23.10 -10.83 27.21
N LEU A 385 -24.10 -11.38 27.89
CA LEU A 385 -24.21 -11.25 29.34
C LEU A 385 -23.24 -12.16 30.10
N LEU A 386 -22.96 -13.34 29.55
CA LEU A 386 -22.10 -14.31 30.20
C LEU A 386 -20.59 -14.00 29.99
N GLU A 387 -20.23 -13.46 28.82
CA GLU A 387 -18.84 -13.19 28.46
C GLU A 387 -18.45 -11.72 28.49
N GLU A 388 -19.40 -10.81 28.70
CA GLU A 388 -19.20 -9.36 28.65
C GLU A 388 -18.72 -8.82 27.29
N THR A 389 -18.62 -9.69 26.27
CA THR A 389 -18.23 -9.33 24.91
C THR A 389 -19.22 -8.37 24.28
N LYS A 390 -18.71 -7.30 23.66
CA LYS A 390 -19.55 -6.33 22.94
C LYS A 390 -19.31 -6.47 21.44
N ILE A 391 -20.41 -6.62 20.70
CA ILE A 391 -20.37 -6.67 19.24
C ILE A 391 -21.17 -5.50 18.69
N ARG A 392 -20.55 -4.74 17.78
CA ARG A 392 -21.22 -3.68 17.04
C ARG A 392 -21.25 -4.05 15.57
N VAL A 393 -22.43 -3.92 14.98
CA VAL A 393 -22.66 -4.27 13.57
C VAL A 393 -23.21 -3.08 12.82
N TYR A 394 -22.52 -2.69 11.80
CA TYR A 394 -22.93 -1.64 10.88
C TYR A 394 -23.25 -2.24 9.51
N TYR A 395 -24.38 -1.85 8.92
CA TYR A 395 -24.82 -2.25 7.60
C TYR A 395 -24.75 -1.10 6.61
N GLN A 396 -24.00 -1.28 5.54
CA GLN A 396 -24.07 -0.45 4.35
C GLN A 396 -24.67 -1.29 3.23
N LEU A 397 -25.92 -1.00 2.85
CA LEU A 397 -26.67 -1.84 1.90
C LEU A 397 -26.08 -1.84 0.48
N ALA A 398 -25.43 -0.74 0.11
CA ALA A 398 -24.66 -0.64 -1.13
C ALA A 398 -23.47 0.28 -0.89
N ASP A 399 -22.28 -0.27 -1.02
CA ASP A 399 -21.06 0.52 -0.99
C ASP A 399 -20.97 1.41 -2.24
N PHE A 400 -20.52 2.65 -2.05
CA PHE A 400 -20.49 3.66 -3.11
C PHE A 400 -19.61 3.24 -4.31
N SER A 401 -18.52 2.53 -4.04
CA SER A 401 -17.52 2.17 -5.06
C SER A 401 -17.84 0.86 -5.77
N THR A 402 -18.52 -0.07 -5.08
CA THR A 402 -18.71 -1.45 -5.55
C THR A 402 -20.17 -1.82 -5.79
N GLY A 403 -21.12 -1.10 -5.19
CA GLY A 403 -22.54 -1.47 -5.18
C GLY A 403 -22.86 -2.68 -4.28
N SER A 404 -21.86 -3.34 -3.72
CA SER A 404 -22.03 -4.50 -2.84
C SER A 404 -22.44 -4.09 -1.43
N GLN A 405 -23.14 -4.99 -0.73
CA GLN A 405 -23.38 -4.80 0.70
C GLN A 405 -22.09 -5.02 1.48
N LEU A 406 -21.78 -4.08 2.37
CA LEU A 406 -20.79 -4.20 3.42
C LEU A 406 -21.47 -4.35 4.77
N ILE A 407 -21.05 -5.36 5.55
CA ILE A 407 -21.39 -5.47 6.97
C ILE A 407 -20.08 -5.41 7.75
N ARG A 408 -19.90 -4.34 8.53
CA ARG A 408 -18.74 -4.19 9.39
C ARG A 408 -19.09 -4.67 10.79
N ILE A 409 -18.28 -5.60 11.30
CA ILE A 409 -18.47 -6.27 12.59
C ILE A 409 -17.28 -5.90 13.47
N ARG A 410 -17.55 -5.20 14.55
CA ARG A 410 -16.55 -4.84 15.56
C ARG A 410 -16.79 -5.65 16.82
N MET A 411 -15.81 -6.48 17.21
CA MET A 411 -15.85 -7.29 18.43
C MET A 411 -14.89 -6.69 19.46
N GLU A 412 -15.42 -6.26 20.58
CA GLU A 412 -14.67 -5.69 21.71
C GLU A 412 -14.63 -6.71 22.85
N ASP A 413 -13.43 -6.96 23.40
CA ASP A 413 -13.16 -7.93 24.47
C ASP A 413 -13.84 -9.29 24.20
N PRO A 414 -13.60 -9.92 23.02
CA PRO A 414 -14.27 -11.18 22.70
C PRO A 414 -13.79 -12.30 23.60
N ALA A 415 -14.73 -13.08 24.17
CA ALA A 415 -14.38 -14.28 24.91
C ALA A 415 -13.62 -15.27 24.02
N PRO A 416 -12.55 -15.91 24.53
CA PRO A 416 -11.80 -16.92 23.79
C PRO A 416 -12.65 -18.15 23.50
N GLY A 417 -12.38 -18.78 22.37
CA GLY A 417 -13.08 -20.00 21.96
C GLY A 417 -13.72 -19.89 20.58
N ILE A 418 -14.69 -20.74 20.29
CA ILE A 418 -15.32 -20.83 18.98
C ILE A 418 -16.62 -20.03 18.96
N TRP A 419 -16.60 -18.92 18.23
CA TRP A 419 -17.78 -18.14 17.89
C TRP A 419 -18.42 -18.66 16.60
N ARG A 420 -19.74 -18.61 16.53
CA ARG A 420 -20.49 -18.92 15.31
C ARG A 420 -21.23 -17.68 14.82
N ILE A 421 -20.94 -17.28 13.59
CA ILE A 421 -21.61 -16.18 12.91
C ILE A 421 -22.69 -16.81 12.03
N THR A 422 -23.95 -16.49 12.29
CA THR A 422 -25.10 -16.96 11.50
C THR A 422 -25.42 -15.93 10.43
N VAL A 423 -25.19 -16.28 9.17
CA VAL A 423 -25.49 -15.45 7.99
C VAL A 423 -26.87 -15.85 7.46
N SER A 424 -27.81 -14.91 7.40
CA SER A 424 -29.17 -15.14 6.89
C SER A 424 -29.44 -14.25 5.67
N ALA A 425 -29.96 -14.83 4.60
CA ALA A 425 -30.24 -14.10 3.36
C ALA A 425 -31.57 -13.35 3.44
N SER A 426 -31.56 -12.04 3.21
CA SER A 426 -32.73 -11.20 2.99
C SER A 426 -33.08 -11.07 1.52
N LEU A 427 -32.07 -10.99 0.65
CA LEU A 427 -32.16 -11.08 -0.80
C LEU A 427 -31.02 -11.94 -1.32
N ARG A 428 -31.33 -12.98 -2.07
CA ARG A 428 -30.34 -13.93 -2.58
C ARG A 428 -30.61 -14.29 -4.03
N LEU A 429 -29.58 -14.23 -4.85
CA LEU A 429 -29.56 -14.68 -6.24
C LEU A 429 -28.57 -15.83 -6.46
N ARG A 430 -27.33 -15.67 -6.00
CA ARG A 430 -26.23 -16.64 -6.14
C ARG A 430 -25.80 -17.22 -4.80
N GLY A 431 -25.94 -16.48 -3.71
CA GLY A 431 -25.65 -16.90 -2.35
C GLY A 431 -24.18 -16.72 -1.94
N GLY A 432 -23.40 -15.92 -2.68
CA GLY A 432 -21.97 -15.72 -2.41
C GLY A 432 -21.67 -14.57 -1.46
N PHE A 433 -20.70 -14.77 -0.58
CA PHE A 433 -20.16 -13.71 0.30
C PHE A 433 -18.74 -14.02 0.73
N HIS A 434 -18.05 -13.00 1.21
CA HIS A 434 -16.71 -13.08 1.77
C HIS A 434 -16.66 -12.40 3.14
N ILE A 435 -15.79 -12.90 4.04
CA ILE A 435 -15.49 -12.25 5.32
C ILE A 435 -13.98 -12.19 5.46
N TRP A 436 -13.45 -10.99 5.74
CA TRP A 436 -12.02 -10.82 6.02
C TRP A 436 -11.81 -10.32 7.45
N LEU A 437 -10.86 -10.96 8.13
CA LEU A 437 -10.25 -10.47 9.36
C LEU A 437 -9.16 -9.44 9.00
N PRO A 438 -8.69 -8.64 9.97
CA PRO A 438 -7.53 -7.75 9.76
C PRO A 438 -6.29 -8.53 9.33
N VAL A 439 -5.30 -7.82 8.78
CA VAL A 439 -3.96 -8.38 8.54
C VAL A 439 -3.32 -8.87 9.83
N ARG A 440 -2.39 -9.82 9.72
CA ARG A 440 -1.77 -10.53 10.86
C ARG A 440 -1.23 -9.63 11.97
N GLU A 441 -0.73 -8.44 11.62
CA GLU A 441 -0.16 -7.49 12.57
C GLU A 441 -1.23 -6.80 13.43
N PHE A 442 -2.50 -6.86 13.02
CA PHE A 442 -3.63 -6.17 13.65
C PHE A 442 -4.56 -7.10 14.43
N ILE A 443 -4.27 -8.38 14.48
CA ILE A 443 -5.07 -9.39 15.15
C ILE A 443 -4.16 -10.39 15.88
N SER A 444 -4.64 -11.01 16.95
CA SER A 444 -3.86 -11.99 17.70
C SER A 444 -3.67 -13.29 16.91
N GLU A 445 -2.47 -13.82 16.92
CA GLU A 445 -2.21 -15.18 16.42
C GLU A 445 -3.12 -16.19 17.13
N GLY A 446 -3.82 -17.01 16.39
CA GLY A 446 -4.84 -17.91 16.94
C GLY A 446 -6.28 -17.40 16.83
N THR A 447 -6.49 -16.19 16.30
CA THR A 447 -7.82 -15.71 15.86
C THR A 447 -7.95 -15.91 14.35
N TYR A 448 -8.75 -16.92 13.92
CA TYR A 448 -8.86 -17.34 12.53
C TYR A 448 -10.18 -18.09 12.24
N PHE A 449 -10.59 -18.17 10.98
CA PHE A 449 -11.72 -19.00 10.56
C PHE A 449 -11.34 -20.49 10.56
N LEU A 450 -12.20 -21.35 11.12
CA LEU A 450 -11.95 -22.82 11.16
C LEU A 450 -11.97 -23.47 9.77
N ARG A 451 -12.62 -22.84 8.81
CA ARG A 451 -12.68 -23.29 7.40
C ARG A 451 -12.33 -22.13 6.48
N PRO A 452 -11.09 -21.66 6.51
CA PRO A 452 -10.68 -20.51 5.70
C PRO A 452 -10.60 -20.88 4.22
N ASP A 453 -10.79 -19.87 3.36
CA ASP A 453 -10.41 -19.93 1.95
C ASP A 453 -9.02 -19.31 1.79
N PRO A 454 -8.02 -20.03 1.23
CA PRO A 454 -6.66 -19.52 1.09
C PRO A 454 -6.51 -18.49 -0.04
N ASP A 455 -7.50 -18.36 -0.89
CA ASP A 455 -7.48 -17.49 -2.06
C ASP A 455 -8.14 -16.13 -1.78
N THR A 456 -7.96 -15.16 -2.66
CA THR A 456 -8.56 -13.81 -2.58
C THR A 456 -8.14 -13.07 -1.30
N VAL A 457 -6.86 -13.19 -0.94
CA VAL A 457 -6.23 -12.59 0.24
C VAL A 457 -5.18 -11.53 -0.12
N ILE A 458 -5.10 -11.13 -1.39
CA ILE A 458 -4.25 -10.01 -1.79
C ILE A 458 -4.72 -8.75 -1.04
N THR A 459 -3.79 -8.09 -0.39
CA THR A 459 -4.06 -6.86 0.37
C THR A 459 -4.17 -5.65 -0.55
N ASP A 460 -5.01 -4.67 -0.22
CA ASP A 460 -4.95 -3.37 -0.89
C ASP A 460 -3.63 -2.66 -0.49
N PRO A 461 -2.93 -2.00 -1.43
CA PRO A 461 -3.39 -1.64 -2.77
C PRO A 461 -3.04 -2.66 -3.87
N GLY A 462 -2.57 -3.86 -3.54
CA GLY A 462 -2.26 -4.92 -4.51
C GLY A 462 -3.45 -5.37 -5.39
N ASN A 463 -4.68 -5.13 -4.95
CA ASN A 463 -5.88 -5.37 -5.76
C ASN A 463 -6.11 -4.31 -6.85
N ALA A 464 -5.40 -3.18 -6.83
CA ALA A 464 -5.57 -2.12 -7.82
C ALA A 464 -5.23 -2.61 -9.23
N ARG A 465 -6.04 -2.21 -10.23
CA ARG A 465 -5.90 -2.68 -11.61
C ARG A 465 -4.61 -2.16 -12.29
N GLY A 466 -4.28 -0.90 -12.05
CA GLY A 466 -3.19 -0.18 -12.71
C GLY A 466 -1.79 -0.69 -12.32
N PRO A 467 -1.45 -0.70 -11.03
CA PRO A 467 -0.14 -1.12 -10.54
C PRO A 467 0.26 -2.52 -10.96
N VAL A 468 1.55 -2.78 -11.07
CA VAL A 468 2.10 -4.15 -11.12
C VAL A 468 2.08 -4.70 -9.71
N THR A 469 1.29 -5.73 -9.47
CA THR A 469 1.19 -6.40 -8.18
C THR A 469 2.07 -7.62 -8.16
N VAL A 470 2.95 -7.71 -7.17
CA VAL A 470 4.05 -8.67 -7.13
C VAL A 470 3.89 -9.63 -5.95
N SER A 471 3.85 -10.93 -6.26
CA SER A 471 3.94 -12.03 -5.30
C SER A 471 5.40 -12.41 -5.05
N ALA A 472 5.65 -13.23 -4.05
CA ALA A 472 7.01 -13.64 -3.67
C ALA A 472 7.23 -15.15 -3.90
N TYR A 473 8.41 -15.52 -4.41
CA TYR A 473 8.84 -16.91 -4.51
C TYR A 473 10.27 -17.09 -3.97
N ASP A 474 10.59 -18.32 -3.57
CA ASP A 474 11.93 -18.70 -3.18
C ASP A 474 12.77 -19.01 -4.43
N HIS A 475 13.76 -18.18 -4.67
CA HIS A 475 14.63 -18.30 -5.84
C HIS A 475 15.55 -19.53 -5.83
N GLN A 476 15.78 -20.13 -4.65
CA GLN A 476 16.61 -21.33 -4.54
C GLN A 476 15.84 -22.59 -4.88
N THR A 477 14.56 -22.65 -4.50
CA THR A 477 13.70 -23.83 -4.71
C THR A 477 12.75 -23.68 -5.88
N GLY A 478 12.49 -22.45 -6.35
CA GLY A 478 11.46 -22.12 -7.33
C GLY A 478 10.03 -22.16 -6.77
N GLY A 479 9.85 -22.47 -5.48
CA GLY A 479 8.56 -22.56 -4.81
C GLY A 479 8.00 -21.20 -4.43
N ILE A 480 6.66 -21.08 -4.42
CA ILE A 480 6.01 -19.87 -3.91
C ILE A 480 6.29 -19.68 -2.41
N TYR A 481 6.42 -18.44 -1.96
CA TYR A 481 6.43 -18.14 -0.52
C TYR A 481 5.08 -18.50 0.10
N LEU A 482 5.07 -19.34 1.13
CA LEU A 482 3.84 -19.93 1.69
C LEU A 482 2.81 -18.90 2.13
N HIS A 483 3.28 -17.75 2.65
CA HIS A 483 2.39 -16.68 3.09
C HIS A 483 2.10 -15.64 2.00
N ALA A 484 2.77 -15.69 0.84
CA ALA A 484 2.46 -14.76 -0.24
C ALA A 484 0.97 -14.79 -0.58
N SER A 485 0.33 -13.64 -0.54
CA SER A 485 -1.11 -13.52 -0.73
C SER A 485 -1.54 -13.99 -2.10
N ARG A 486 -2.51 -14.91 -2.12
CA ARG A 486 -3.05 -15.54 -3.33
C ARG A 486 -4.24 -14.76 -3.88
N GLY A 487 -4.27 -14.64 -5.19
CA GLY A 487 -5.38 -14.06 -5.94
C GLY A 487 -6.57 -15.03 -6.12
N TYR A 488 -7.45 -14.76 -7.04
CA TYR A 488 -7.59 -13.48 -7.77
C TYR A 488 -8.27 -12.43 -6.88
N THR A 489 -8.54 -11.23 -7.43
CA THR A 489 -9.42 -10.28 -6.73
C THR A 489 -10.82 -10.86 -6.56
N ARG A 490 -11.66 -10.27 -5.70
CA ARG A 490 -13.05 -10.74 -5.47
C ARG A 490 -13.87 -10.81 -6.75
N LEU A 491 -13.67 -9.92 -7.70
CA LEU A 491 -14.34 -9.92 -9.00
C LEU A 491 -13.62 -10.78 -10.06
N GLY A 492 -12.60 -11.56 -9.68
CA GLY A 492 -11.91 -12.47 -10.59
C GLY A 492 -10.86 -11.80 -11.49
N GLN A 493 -10.47 -10.57 -11.25
CA GLN A 493 -9.34 -9.96 -11.94
C GLN A 493 -8.06 -10.70 -11.56
N ILE A 494 -7.22 -10.97 -12.57
CA ILE A 494 -5.94 -11.66 -12.36
C ILE A 494 -5.00 -10.75 -11.57
N LYS A 495 -4.69 -11.19 -10.36
CA LYS A 495 -3.70 -10.68 -9.43
C LYS A 495 -3.17 -11.87 -8.61
N PRO A 496 -1.86 -11.89 -8.25
CA PRO A 496 -0.82 -10.93 -8.62
C PRO A 496 -0.60 -10.90 -10.14
N ASP A 497 0.11 -9.90 -10.66
CA ASP A 497 0.49 -9.84 -12.08
C ASP A 497 1.66 -10.79 -12.35
N LEU A 498 2.64 -10.86 -11.45
CA LEU A 498 3.78 -11.77 -11.51
C LEU A 498 4.35 -12.02 -10.11
N ALA A 499 5.30 -12.96 -10.01
CA ALA A 499 6.08 -13.19 -8.81
C ALA A 499 7.55 -12.81 -9.03
N ALA A 500 8.19 -12.31 -7.99
CA ALA A 500 9.63 -12.02 -8.00
C ALA A 500 10.30 -12.67 -6.78
N PRO A 501 11.64 -12.78 -6.74
CA PRO A 501 12.33 -13.32 -5.59
C PRO A 501 11.99 -12.56 -4.31
N GLY A 502 11.54 -13.27 -3.28
CA GLY A 502 11.07 -12.68 -2.05
C GLY A 502 11.36 -13.52 -0.79
N VAL A 503 12.24 -14.52 -0.81
CA VAL A 503 12.54 -15.39 0.33
C VAL A 503 14.02 -15.35 0.69
N ASN A 504 14.33 -15.05 1.97
CA ASN A 504 15.68 -15.08 2.55
C ASN A 504 16.71 -14.20 1.81
N VAL A 505 16.38 -12.96 1.47
CA VAL A 505 17.21 -12.02 0.69
C VAL A 505 18.08 -11.16 1.56
N LEU A 506 19.22 -10.82 0.99
CA LEU A 506 20.22 -9.95 1.56
C LEU A 506 19.93 -8.49 1.17
N GLY A 507 19.83 -7.60 2.15
CA GLY A 507 19.68 -6.16 1.97
C GLY A 507 20.32 -5.39 3.11
N ALA A 508 20.27 -4.06 3.06
CA ALA A 508 20.84 -3.19 4.07
C ALA A 508 20.22 -3.42 5.45
N SER A 509 21.07 -3.42 6.47
CA SER A 509 20.62 -3.33 7.88
C SER A 509 20.16 -1.90 8.19
N PRO A 510 19.19 -1.69 9.09
CA PRO A 510 18.76 -0.37 9.55
C PRO A 510 19.82 0.38 10.37
N SER A 511 20.91 -0.27 10.75
CA SER A 511 21.97 0.31 11.54
C SER A 511 23.32 0.22 10.82
N GLY A 512 23.72 1.31 10.17
CA GLY A 512 25.03 1.46 9.55
C GLY A 512 25.24 0.61 8.29
N SER A 513 26.48 0.13 8.04
CA SER A 513 26.87 -0.55 6.81
C SER A 513 26.64 -2.07 6.80
N GLY A 514 25.89 -2.59 7.77
CA GLY A 514 25.59 -4.02 7.89
C GLY A 514 24.56 -4.51 6.87
N PHE A 515 24.42 -5.85 6.79
CA PHE A 515 23.40 -6.50 5.97
C PHE A 515 22.55 -7.42 6.84
N ILE A 516 21.27 -7.54 6.49
CA ILE A 516 20.31 -8.47 7.09
C ILE A 516 19.59 -9.25 6.00
N ARG A 517 18.91 -10.32 6.39
CA ARG A 517 18.05 -11.10 5.48
C ARG A 517 16.61 -11.03 5.95
N MET A 518 15.70 -10.79 5.00
CA MET A 518 14.26 -10.72 5.25
C MET A 518 13.46 -11.56 4.25
N THR A 519 12.17 -11.79 4.49
CA THR A 519 11.28 -12.61 3.62
C THR A 519 9.87 -12.01 3.52
N GLY A 520 9.33 -11.83 2.30
CA GLY A 520 7.95 -11.37 2.02
C GLY A 520 7.75 -10.76 0.64
N THR A 521 6.56 -10.28 0.39
CA THR A 521 6.20 -9.71 -0.92
C THR A 521 6.73 -8.29 -1.15
N SER A 522 7.15 -7.59 -0.09
CA SER A 522 7.75 -6.24 -0.21
C SER A 522 9.08 -6.27 -0.95
N ALA A 523 9.97 -7.26 -0.74
CA ALA A 523 11.21 -7.34 -1.49
C ALA A 523 11.02 -7.81 -2.91
N ALA A 524 10.09 -8.71 -3.14
CA ALA A 524 9.67 -9.03 -4.48
C ALA A 524 9.24 -7.77 -5.24
N ALA A 525 8.49 -6.89 -4.58
CA ALA A 525 8.08 -5.60 -5.12
C ALA A 525 9.29 -4.64 -5.30
N ALA A 526 10.22 -4.57 -4.35
CA ALA A 526 11.43 -3.74 -4.46
C ALA A 526 12.35 -4.19 -5.62
N HIS A 527 12.54 -5.49 -5.82
CA HIS A 527 13.24 -6.03 -6.98
C HIS A 527 12.56 -5.63 -8.30
N THR A 528 11.23 -5.77 -8.33
CA THR A 528 10.44 -5.39 -9.50
C THR A 528 10.49 -3.88 -9.73
N ALA A 529 10.58 -3.07 -8.66
CA ALA A 529 10.73 -1.62 -8.77
C ALA A 529 12.07 -1.24 -9.43
N GLY A 530 13.16 -1.91 -9.06
CA GLY A 530 14.44 -1.73 -9.74
C GLY A 530 14.40 -2.17 -11.23
N ALA A 531 13.84 -3.36 -11.51
CA ALA A 531 13.66 -3.82 -12.89
C ALA A 531 12.78 -2.84 -13.72
N ALA A 532 11.77 -2.24 -13.09
CA ALA A 532 10.95 -1.21 -13.71
C ALA A 532 11.74 0.08 -13.99
N ALA A 533 12.68 0.44 -13.10
CA ALA A 533 13.55 1.60 -13.31
C ALA A 533 14.51 1.37 -14.49
N ASP A 534 15.01 0.16 -14.68
CA ASP A 534 15.82 -0.18 -15.86
C ASP A 534 15.02 -0.05 -17.17
N LEU A 535 13.78 -0.53 -17.18
CA LEU A 535 12.89 -0.38 -18.34
C LEU A 535 12.54 1.09 -18.62
N LEU A 536 12.28 1.89 -17.58
CA LEU A 536 12.03 3.33 -17.76
C LEU A 536 13.27 4.08 -18.20
N SER A 537 14.46 3.70 -17.70
CA SER A 537 15.74 4.27 -18.15
C SER A 537 15.94 4.04 -19.64
N TRP A 538 15.80 2.79 -20.09
CA TRP A 538 15.89 2.45 -21.51
C TRP A 538 14.78 3.14 -22.34
N GLY A 539 13.54 3.10 -21.87
CA GLY A 539 12.39 3.60 -22.63
C GLY A 539 12.33 5.11 -22.70
N ILE A 540 12.34 5.78 -21.54
CA ILE A 540 12.12 7.22 -21.41
C ILE A 540 13.45 7.98 -21.50
N THR A 541 14.43 7.64 -20.65
CA THR A 541 15.68 8.42 -20.53
C THR A 541 16.54 8.31 -21.79
N GLU A 542 16.61 7.13 -22.40
CA GLU A 542 17.31 6.92 -23.68
C GLU A 542 16.45 7.20 -24.91
N GLY A 543 15.13 7.47 -24.72
CA GLY A 543 14.21 7.84 -25.79
C GLY A 543 13.72 6.69 -26.66
N ASN A 544 13.95 5.42 -26.30
CA ASN A 544 13.51 4.27 -27.10
C ASN A 544 11.99 4.07 -27.08
N TYR A 545 11.32 4.46 -25.98
CA TYR A 545 9.86 4.38 -25.82
C TYR A 545 9.33 5.53 -24.96
N PRO A 546 9.22 6.78 -25.51
CA PRO A 546 8.95 8.00 -24.73
C PRO A 546 7.60 8.05 -24.01
N TYR A 547 6.65 7.21 -24.40
CA TYR A 547 5.30 7.16 -23.84
C TYR A 547 5.09 5.97 -22.89
N MET A 548 6.18 5.32 -22.43
CA MET A 548 6.10 4.20 -21.51
C MET A 548 5.41 4.61 -20.21
N ASN A 549 4.44 3.81 -19.79
CA ASN A 549 3.71 3.96 -18.54
C ASN A 549 3.60 2.58 -17.85
N THR A 550 2.94 2.51 -16.69
CA THR A 550 2.80 1.25 -15.93
C THR A 550 2.14 0.14 -16.76
N GLN A 551 1.16 0.45 -17.63
CA GLN A 551 0.46 -0.58 -18.41
C GLN A 551 1.37 -1.20 -19.49
N VAL A 552 2.15 -0.37 -20.17
CA VAL A 552 3.15 -0.83 -21.15
C VAL A 552 4.21 -1.66 -20.44
N LEU A 553 4.77 -1.13 -19.35
CA LEU A 553 5.78 -1.80 -18.54
C LEU A 553 5.29 -3.15 -18.02
N LYS A 554 4.09 -3.21 -17.44
CA LYS A 554 3.43 -4.45 -17.00
C LYS A 554 3.35 -5.47 -18.14
N SER A 555 2.95 -5.04 -19.32
CA SER A 555 2.84 -5.91 -20.49
C SER A 555 4.20 -6.48 -20.91
N LEU A 556 5.26 -5.68 -20.83
CA LEU A 556 6.64 -6.11 -21.14
C LEU A 556 7.13 -7.13 -20.11
N LEU A 557 6.95 -6.87 -18.82
CA LEU A 557 7.33 -7.79 -17.75
C LEU A 557 6.57 -9.12 -17.85
N ILE A 558 5.26 -9.09 -18.12
CA ILE A 558 4.44 -10.29 -18.28
C ILE A 558 4.87 -11.11 -19.52
N ARG A 559 5.23 -10.45 -20.63
CA ARG A 559 5.71 -11.14 -21.85
C ARG A 559 7.05 -11.80 -21.60
N GLY A 560 7.95 -11.16 -20.85
CA GLY A 560 9.25 -11.69 -20.46
C GLY A 560 9.22 -12.73 -19.36
N ALA A 561 8.12 -12.81 -18.60
CA ALA A 561 8.04 -13.65 -17.41
C ALA A 561 8.35 -15.13 -17.71
N ASN A 562 9.19 -15.72 -16.86
CA ASN A 562 9.50 -17.15 -16.95
C ASN A 562 8.31 -17.98 -16.41
N ARG A 563 8.03 -19.11 -17.06
CA ARG A 563 6.88 -19.98 -16.76
C ARG A 563 7.31 -21.42 -16.62
N ASN A 564 7.04 -22.02 -15.47
CA ASN A 564 7.22 -23.45 -15.28
C ASN A 564 6.17 -24.19 -16.16
N PRO A 565 6.60 -25.06 -17.11
CA PRO A 565 5.67 -25.75 -18.00
C PRO A 565 4.73 -26.73 -17.29
N GLU A 566 5.01 -27.08 -16.04
CA GLU A 566 4.17 -27.97 -15.24
C GLU A 566 2.99 -27.23 -14.56
N LEU A 567 2.98 -25.88 -14.58
CA LEU A 567 1.93 -25.08 -13.97
C LEU A 567 1.08 -24.36 -15.01
N PRO A 568 -0.24 -24.24 -14.77
CA PRO A 568 -1.09 -23.40 -15.62
C PRO A 568 -0.83 -21.92 -15.34
N TYR A 569 -0.86 -21.08 -16.38
CA TYR A 569 -0.75 -19.62 -16.26
C TYR A 569 -1.87 -18.91 -17.03
N PRO A 570 -2.42 -17.77 -16.53
CA PRO A 570 -2.12 -17.21 -15.21
C PRO A 570 -2.69 -18.05 -14.07
N ASN A 571 -2.06 -18.00 -12.88
CA ASN A 571 -2.54 -18.67 -11.67
C ASN A 571 -2.57 -17.74 -10.46
N ARG A 572 -3.12 -18.22 -9.35
CA ARG A 572 -3.38 -17.41 -8.15
C ARG A 572 -2.14 -17.05 -7.34
N GLU A 573 -1.04 -17.76 -7.55
CA GLU A 573 0.22 -17.65 -6.79
C GLU A 573 1.26 -16.82 -7.53
N PHE A 574 1.53 -17.18 -8.78
CA PHE A 574 2.57 -16.58 -9.62
C PHE A 574 2.03 -15.54 -10.63
N GLY A 575 0.72 -15.34 -10.70
CA GLY A 575 0.12 -14.54 -11.76
C GLY A 575 0.46 -15.09 -13.15
N TYR A 576 1.14 -14.29 -13.97
CA TYR A 576 1.56 -14.66 -15.33
C TYR A 576 2.95 -15.32 -15.39
N GLY A 577 3.64 -15.52 -14.27
CA GLY A 577 4.96 -16.14 -14.19
C GLY A 577 5.91 -15.39 -13.25
N THR A 578 7.18 -15.76 -13.26
CA THR A 578 8.22 -15.11 -12.45
C THR A 578 8.95 -14.03 -13.27
N LEU A 579 9.35 -12.96 -12.58
CA LEU A 579 10.10 -11.84 -13.16
C LEU A 579 11.36 -12.33 -13.87
N ASP A 580 11.52 -11.93 -15.12
CA ASP A 580 12.74 -12.07 -15.91
C ASP A 580 12.95 -10.81 -16.75
N LEU A 581 13.81 -9.93 -16.26
CA LEU A 581 14.10 -8.65 -16.90
C LEU A 581 14.83 -8.85 -18.23
N LEU A 582 15.74 -9.82 -18.30
CA LEU A 582 16.48 -10.11 -19.54
C LEU A 582 15.54 -10.51 -20.66
N GLN A 583 14.61 -11.45 -20.42
CA GLN A 583 13.63 -11.87 -21.43
C GLN A 583 12.67 -10.73 -21.79
N SER A 584 12.35 -9.86 -20.84
CA SER A 584 11.55 -8.66 -21.12
C SER A 584 12.21 -7.75 -22.16
N PHE A 585 13.53 -7.54 -22.06
CA PHE A 585 14.31 -6.79 -23.05
C PHE A 585 14.51 -7.55 -24.37
N LEU A 586 14.79 -8.85 -24.33
CA LEU A 586 15.00 -9.65 -25.54
C LEU A 586 13.74 -9.69 -26.42
N ASN A 587 12.57 -9.73 -25.80
CA ASN A 587 11.30 -9.70 -26.53
C ASN A 587 11.02 -8.36 -27.23
N LEU A 588 11.63 -7.26 -26.80
CA LEU A 588 11.55 -5.97 -27.48
C LEU A 588 12.36 -5.94 -28.79
N ARG A 589 13.45 -6.72 -28.88
CA ARG A 589 14.30 -6.79 -30.09
C ARG A 589 13.67 -7.59 -31.23
N ASN A 590 12.67 -8.41 -30.94
CA ASN A 590 12.01 -9.27 -31.91
C ASN A 590 10.70 -8.66 -32.45
N GLN A 591 10.40 -7.40 -32.10
CA GLN A 591 9.31 -6.59 -32.65
C GLN A 591 9.88 -5.46 -33.54
#